data_9376f88b3ebe8309369e2c860019a28a
#
_entry.id   9376f88b3ebe8309369e2c860019a28a
#
_cell.length_a   1.000
_cell.length_b   1.000
_cell.length_c   1.000
_cell.angle_alpha   90.00
_cell.angle_beta   90.00
_cell.angle_gamma   90.00
#
_symmetry.space_group_name_H-M   'P 1'
#
loop_
_entity.id
_entity.type
_entity.pdbx_description
1 polymer ?
#
loop_
_entity_poly.entity_id
_entity_poly.type
_entity_poly.pdbx_seq_one_letter_code
_entity_poly.pdbx_strand_id
1 'polypeptide(L)'
;FDAMLYALCEQALSRSYGTEALNISISPFLAQNREALHADTVAQKMLDALEQDLAVEWMTLEKPDDFRAMSALSLPQKQSLFAWAVGLAVKPQLLSDNHPTPIIEEIGARLDVDVAACWRPTASTYWGRVNKGHAVSMARKLVGDDYAEERSRERKGDIAAAMERAFA
;
A
#
# COMPACT_ATOMS: atom_id res chain seq x y z
N PHE A 1 -15.72 10.23 -18.33
CA PHE A 1 -14.95 10.17 -17.10
C PHE A 1 -15.83 9.69 -15.93
N ASP A 2 -16.95 10.37 -15.62
CA ASP A 2 -17.79 10.10 -14.44
C ASP A 2 -18.33 8.66 -14.37
N ALA A 3 -18.80 8.11 -15.47
CA ALA A 3 -19.28 6.73 -15.50
C ALA A 3 -18.19 5.69 -15.18
N MET A 4 -16.98 5.93 -15.67
CA MET A 4 -15.83 5.06 -15.39
C MET A 4 -15.36 5.22 -13.94
N LEU A 5 -15.32 6.45 -13.44
CA LEU A 5 -14.97 6.72 -12.04
C LEU A 5 -16.00 6.08 -11.10
N TYR A 6 -17.29 6.22 -11.39
CA TYR A 6 -18.35 5.62 -10.60
C TYR A 6 -18.19 4.09 -10.50
N ALA A 7 -18.02 3.41 -11.65
CA ALA A 7 -17.86 1.98 -11.69
C ALA A 7 -16.59 1.51 -10.93
N LEU A 8 -15.50 2.27 -11.05
CA LEU A 8 -14.25 1.98 -10.34
C LEU A 8 -14.44 2.14 -8.83
N CYS A 9 -15.08 3.20 -8.38
CA CYS A 9 -15.35 3.42 -6.96
C CYS A 9 -16.32 2.37 -6.39
N GLU A 10 -17.38 2.00 -7.11
CA GLU A 10 -18.28 0.92 -6.68
C GLU A 10 -17.50 -0.39 -6.41
N GLN A 11 -16.57 -0.74 -7.27
CA GLN A 11 -15.80 -1.97 -7.11
C GLN A 11 -14.71 -1.87 -6.04
N ALA A 12 -14.06 -0.72 -5.92
CA ALA A 12 -12.92 -0.54 -5.02
C ALA A 12 -13.35 -0.22 -3.58
N LEU A 13 -14.42 0.53 -3.39
CA LEU A 13 -14.86 1.07 -2.10
C LEU A 13 -16.07 0.33 -1.52
N SER A 14 -16.94 -0.21 -2.38
CA SER A 14 -18.09 -0.99 -1.93
C SER A 14 -17.67 -2.42 -1.56
N ARG A 15 -18.07 -2.87 -0.38
CA ARG A 15 -17.89 -4.27 0.06
C ARG A 15 -18.95 -5.21 -0.53
N SER A 16 -19.90 -4.70 -1.30
CA SER A 16 -20.92 -5.49 -1.99
C SER A 16 -20.59 -5.62 -3.47
N TYR A 17 -20.91 -6.78 -4.02
CA TYR A 17 -20.83 -7.01 -5.46
C TYR A 17 -21.76 -6.01 -6.16
N GLY A 18 -21.14 -5.10 -6.94
CA GLY A 18 -21.84 -4.02 -7.62
C GLY A 18 -22.83 -4.51 -8.66
N THR A 19 -23.77 -3.67 -9.01
CA THR A 19 -24.74 -3.94 -10.04
C THR A 19 -24.16 -3.72 -11.44
N GLU A 20 -24.52 -4.55 -12.32
CA GLU A 20 -24.04 -5.03 -13.61
C GLU A 20 -23.91 -4.06 -14.78
N ALA A 21 -24.07 -2.74 -14.61
CA ALA A 21 -24.03 -1.82 -15.75
C ALA A 21 -22.63 -1.67 -16.35
N LEU A 22 -21.57 -1.81 -15.54
CA LEU A 22 -20.18 -1.74 -15.96
C LEU A 22 -19.39 -2.80 -15.19
N ASN A 23 -18.96 -3.83 -15.88
CA ASN A 23 -18.18 -4.91 -15.26
C ASN A 23 -16.70 -4.56 -15.22
N ILE A 24 -16.27 -3.88 -14.17
CA ILE A 24 -14.86 -3.67 -13.84
C ILE A 24 -14.55 -4.56 -12.64
N SER A 25 -13.76 -5.60 -12.83
CA SER A 25 -13.33 -6.46 -11.73
C SER A 25 -12.06 -5.89 -11.10
N ILE A 26 -12.17 -5.47 -9.84
CA ILE A 26 -11.03 -5.06 -9.01
C ILE A 26 -10.97 -6.02 -7.83
N SER A 27 -9.78 -6.55 -7.57
CA SER A 27 -9.54 -7.35 -6.37
C SER A 27 -8.94 -6.41 -5.30
N PRO A 28 -9.72 -5.96 -4.30
CA PRO A 28 -9.25 -5.02 -3.29
C PRO A 28 -8.39 -5.76 -2.24
N PHE A 29 -7.26 -6.30 -2.66
CA PHE A 29 -6.38 -7.10 -1.79
C PHE A 29 -5.91 -6.30 -0.57
N LEU A 30 -5.59 -5.02 -0.76
CA LEU A 30 -5.13 -4.15 0.33
C LEU A 30 -6.21 -3.91 1.37
N ALA A 31 -7.47 -3.78 0.95
CA ALA A 31 -8.58 -3.55 1.88
C ALA A 31 -8.84 -4.75 2.82
N GLN A 32 -8.52 -5.96 2.38
CA GLN A 32 -8.77 -7.19 3.15
C GLN A 32 -7.66 -7.52 4.17
N ASN A 33 -6.43 -7.02 3.94
CA ASN A 33 -5.26 -7.39 4.74
C ASN A 33 -4.57 -6.18 5.41
N ARG A 34 -5.16 -5.01 5.30
CA ARG A 34 -4.58 -3.72 5.71
C ARG A 34 -4.18 -3.69 7.19
N GLU A 35 -5.07 -4.12 8.07
CA GLU A 35 -4.86 -4.07 9.51
C GLU A 35 -3.74 -5.01 10.00
N ALA A 36 -3.59 -6.17 9.37
CA ALA A 36 -2.64 -7.18 9.81
C ALA A 36 -1.20 -6.90 9.39
N LEU A 37 -0.99 -6.16 8.29
CA LEU A 37 0.33 -5.99 7.66
C LEU A 37 0.94 -4.61 7.89
N HIS A 38 0.14 -3.59 8.19
CA HIS A 38 0.58 -2.18 8.11
C HIS A 38 0.22 -1.33 9.33
N ALA A 39 -0.32 -1.92 10.40
CA ALA A 39 -0.62 -1.19 11.63
C ALA A 39 0.59 -0.37 12.09
N ASP A 40 0.36 0.91 12.42
CA ASP A 40 1.35 1.88 12.93
C ASP A 40 2.44 2.36 11.95
N THR A 41 2.40 2.02 10.67
CA THR A 41 3.35 2.59 9.70
C THR A 41 2.97 4.03 9.32
N VAL A 42 3.96 4.82 8.89
CA VAL A 42 3.73 6.17 8.35
C VAL A 42 2.79 6.09 7.14
N ALA A 43 3.01 5.11 6.25
CA ALA A 43 2.16 4.88 5.09
C ALA A 43 0.69 4.64 5.49
N GLN A 44 0.43 3.84 6.54
CA GLN A 44 -0.92 3.61 7.03
C GLN A 44 -1.59 4.90 7.51
N LYS A 45 -0.88 5.71 8.30
CA LYS A 45 -1.40 7.00 8.78
C LYS A 45 -1.70 7.98 7.64
N MET A 46 -0.85 8.00 6.62
CA MET A 46 -1.09 8.80 5.41
C MET A 46 -2.32 8.32 4.64
N LEU A 47 -2.49 7.01 4.50
CA LEU A 47 -3.66 6.42 3.85
C LEU A 47 -4.93 6.70 4.65
N ASP A 48 -4.89 6.58 5.98
CA ASP A 48 -6.05 6.86 6.83
C ASP A 48 -6.46 8.34 6.75
N ALA A 49 -5.50 9.26 6.70
CA ALA A 49 -5.77 10.67 6.50
C ALA A 49 -6.40 10.95 5.13
N LEU A 50 -5.85 10.36 4.06
CA LEU A 50 -6.43 10.50 2.71
C LEU A 50 -7.85 9.93 2.63
N GLU A 51 -8.12 8.80 3.29
CA GLU A 51 -9.45 8.18 3.30
C GLU A 51 -10.49 9.06 4.00
N GLN A 52 -10.11 9.74 5.09
CA GLN A 52 -10.99 10.66 5.81
C GLN A 52 -11.37 11.89 4.98
N ASP A 53 -10.53 12.31 4.06
CA ASP A 53 -10.75 13.47 3.18
C ASP A 53 -11.50 13.11 1.89
N LEU A 54 -11.82 11.83 1.66
CA LEU A 54 -12.56 11.42 0.47
C LEU A 54 -14.04 11.81 0.56
N ALA A 55 -14.54 12.42 -0.51
CA ALA A 55 -15.96 12.72 -0.66
C ALA A 55 -16.74 11.46 -1.03
N VAL A 56 -17.11 10.66 -0.03
CA VAL A 56 -17.79 9.36 -0.20
C VAL A 56 -19.25 9.33 0.27
N GLU A 57 -19.81 10.45 0.69
CA GLU A 57 -21.18 10.55 1.21
C GLU A 57 -22.23 10.08 0.18
N TRP A 58 -21.94 10.24 -1.11
CA TRP A 58 -22.80 9.76 -2.21
C TRP A 58 -23.03 8.24 -2.16
N MET A 59 -22.09 7.45 -1.58
CA MET A 59 -22.20 5.99 -1.48
C MET A 59 -23.32 5.53 -0.53
N THR A 60 -23.87 6.43 0.29
CA THR A 60 -24.99 6.14 1.20
C THR A 60 -26.36 6.33 0.54
N LEU A 61 -26.38 6.88 -0.67
CA LEU A 61 -27.60 7.15 -1.41
C LEU A 61 -28.05 5.92 -2.20
N GLU A 62 -29.37 5.87 -2.49
CA GLU A 62 -29.93 4.85 -3.37
C GLU A 62 -29.70 5.20 -4.85
N LYS A 63 -29.67 4.15 -5.69
CA LYS A 63 -29.53 4.33 -7.15
C LYS A 63 -30.83 4.88 -7.77
N PRO A 64 -30.73 5.85 -8.69
CA PRO A 64 -29.52 6.40 -9.33
C PRO A 64 -29.00 7.70 -8.68
N ASP A 65 -29.43 8.06 -7.50
CA ASP A 65 -29.07 9.33 -6.86
C ASP A 65 -27.60 9.35 -6.41
N ASP A 66 -27.04 8.21 -6.05
CA ASP A 66 -25.61 8.02 -5.80
C ASP A 66 -24.75 8.45 -7.00
N PHE A 67 -25.09 8.00 -8.21
CA PHE A 67 -24.38 8.40 -9.43
C PHE A 67 -24.51 9.91 -9.71
N ARG A 68 -25.71 10.48 -9.50
CA ARG A 68 -25.93 11.93 -9.68
C ARG A 68 -25.10 12.74 -8.71
N ALA A 69 -25.07 12.34 -7.43
CA ALA A 69 -24.32 13.02 -6.39
C ALA A 69 -22.80 12.91 -6.65
N MET A 70 -22.29 11.72 -7.00
CA MET A 70 -20.88 11.55 -7.38
C MET A 70 -20.54 12.41 -8.62
N SER A 71 -21.42 12.45 -9.62
CA SER A 71 -21.20 13.26 -10.84
C SER A 71 -21.21 14.77 -10.58
N ALA A 72 -21.83 15.21 -9.49
CA ALA A 72 -21.85 16.61 -9.08
C ALA A 72 -20.61 17.05 -8.30
N LEU A 73 -19.74 16.11 -7.86
CA LEU A 73 -18.49 16.44 -7.17
C LEU A 73 -17.59 17.32 -8.04
N SER A 74 -16.77 18.14 -7.39
CA SER A 74 -15.75 18.92 -8.06
C SER A 74 -14.66 18.03 -8.70
N LEU A 75 -13.97 18.56 -9.71
CA LEU A 75 -12.91 17.80 -10.37
C LEU A 75 -11.80 17.32 -9.40
N PRO A 76 -11.30 18.14 -8.46
CA PRO A 76 -10.34 17.66 -7.46
C PRO A 76 -10.85 16.49 -6.62
N GLN A 77 -12.12 16.54 -6.15
CA GLN A 77 -12.72 15.43 -5.40
C GLN A 77 -12.80 14.15 -6.23
N LYS A 78 -13.21 14.26 -7.50
CA LYS A 78 -13.22 13.13 -8.44
C LYS A 78 -11.82 12.56 -8.69
N GLN A 79 -10.81 13.42 -8.78
CA GLN A 79 -9.42 12.99 -8.95
C GLN A 79 -8.90 12.24 -7.71
N SER A 80 -9.24 12.71 -6.50
CA SER A 80 -8.89 12.02 -5.25
C SER A 80 -9.54 10.64 -5.17
N LEU A 81 -10.83 10.54 -5.48
CA LEU A 81 -11.55 9.26 -5.55
C LEU A 81 -10.92 8.31 -6.58
N PHE A 82 -10.57 8.82 -7.75
CA PHE A 82 -9.92 8.02 -8.80
C PHE A 82 -8.56 7.51 -8.35
N ALA A 83 -7.73 8.38 -7.80
CA ALA A 83 -6.40 8.00 -7.29
C ALA A 83 -6.50 6.96 -6.18
N TRP A 84 -7.43 7.13 -5.25
CA TRP A 84 -7.70 6.18 -4.18
C TRP A 84 -8.12 4.81 -4.72
N ALA A 85 -9.10 4.78 -5.62
CA ALA A 85 -9.61 3.55 -6.21
C ALA A 85 -8.52 2.80 -7.01
N VAL A 86 -7.69 3.53 -7.76
CA VAL A 86 -6.53 2.95 -8.47
C VAL A 86 -5.51 2.41 -7.48
N GLY A 87 -5.20 3.15 -6.41
CA GLY A 87 -4.27 2.69 -5.37
C GLY A 87 -4.71 1.39 -4.72
N LEU A 88 -6.01 1.25 -4.41
CA LEU A 88 -6.58 0.00 -3.87
C LEU A 88 -6.55 -1.17 -4.88
N ALA A 89 -6.54 -0.88 -6.17
CA ALA A 89 -6.46 -1.88 -7.23
C ALA A 89 -5.02 -2.40 -7.48
N VAL A 90 -4.00 -1.72 -6.98
CA VAL A 90 -2.61 -2.16 -7.11
C VAL A 90 -2.42 -3.42 -6.27
N LYS A 91 -2.08 -4.52 -6.93
CA LYS A 91 -1.79 -5.79 -6.26
C LYS A 91 -0.39 -5.73 -5.64
N PRO A 92 -0.24 -5.88 -4.33
CA PRO A 92 1.08 -5.95 -3.71
C PRO A 92 1.79 -7.23 -4.17
N GLN A 93 3.08 -7.10 -4.45
CA GLN A 93 3.92 -8.23 -4.79
C GLN A 93 4.55 -8.79 -3.52
N LEU A 94 4.39 -10.09 -3.28
CA LEU A 94 5.08 -10.78 -2.21
C LEU A 94 6.47 -11.22 -2.70
N LEU A 95 7.47 -11.21 -1.80
CA LEU A 95 8.83 -11.70 -2.12
C LEU A 95 8.87 -13.18 -2.55
N SER A 96 7.81 -13.95 -2.22
CA SER A 96 7.63 -15.33 -2.65
C SER A 96 7.12 -15.46 -4.09
N ASP A 97 6.65 -14.37 -4.69
CA ASP A 97 6.16 -14.40 -6.06
C ASP A 97 7.35 -14.51 -7.02
N ASN A 98 7.41 -15.62 -7.76
CA ASN A 98 8.46 -15.86 -8.75
C ASN A 98 8.29 -15.02 -10.03
N HIS A 99 7.31 -14.12 -10.06
CA HIS A 99 6.99 -13.25 -11.18
C HIS A 99 7.18 -11.79 -10.78
N PRO A 100 8.35 -11.19 -11.05
CA PRO A 100 8.54 -9.76 -10.84
C PRO A 100 7.53 -8.99 -11.69
N THR A 101 6.94 -7.94 -11.11
CA THR A 101 6.08 -7.00 -11.84
C THR A 101 6.87 -5.71 -12.14
N PRO A 102 7.73 -5.72 -13.17
CA PRO A 102 8.60 -4.59 -13.48
C PRO A 102 7.81 -3.31 -13.77
N ILE A 103 6.52 -3.44 -14.11
CA ILE A 103 5.65 -2.30 -14.32
C ILE A 103 5.41 -1.49 -13.04
N ILE A 104 5.36 -2.13 -11.87
CA ILE A 104 5.19 -1.42 -10.59
C ILE A 104 6.45 -0.62 -10.25
N GLU A 105 7.62 -1.19 -10.49
CA GLU A 105 8.90 -0.51 -10.32
C GLU A 105 9.03 0.69 -11.27
N GLU A 106 8.67 0.51 -12.53
CA GLU A 106 8.67 1.58 -13.54
C GLU A 106 7.69 2.71 -13.18
N ILE A 107 6.48 2.39 -12.72
CA ILE A 107 5.50 3.37 -12.25
C ILE A 107 6.07 4.14 -11.05
N GLY A 108 6.64 3.43 -10.06
CA GLY A 108 7.25 4.05 -8.89
C GLY A 108 8.37 5.01 -9.27
N ALA A 109 9.25 4.60 -10.18
CA ALA A 109 10.33 5.44 -10.67
C ALA A 109 9.84 6.69 -11.42
N ARG A 110 8.80 6.57 -12.27
CA ARG A 110 8.21 7.71 -12.99
C ARG A 110 7.48 8.69 -12.09
N LEU A 111 6.91 8.21 -11.00
CA LEU A 111 6.24 9.04 -10.00
C LEU A 111 7.20 9.59 -8.94
N ASP A 112 8.49 9.26 -9.03
CA ASP A 112 9.52 9.62 -8.06
C ASP A 112 9.10 9.29 -6.62
N VAL A 113 8.59 8.07 -6.43
CA VAL A 113 8.04 7.63 -5.14
C VAL A 113 9.18 7.45 -4.13
N ASP A 114 9.22 8.30 -3.13
CA ASP A 114 10.11 8.14 -1.98
C ASP A 114 9.53 7.12 -0.98
N VAL A 115 9.91 5.86 -1.15
CA VAL A 115 9.49 4.78 -0.25
C VAL A 115 9.98 5.02 1.17
N ALA A 116 11.16 5.63 1.35
CA ALA A 116 11.73 5.89 2.68
C ALA A 116 10.93 6.93 3.47
N ALA A 117 10.24 7.86 2.78
CA ALA A 117 9.33 8.80 3.43
C ALA A 117 8.07 8.13 3.97
N CYS A 118 7.64 7.03 3.34
CA CYS A 118 6.38 6.35 3.67
C CYS A 118 6.56 5.12 4.55
N TRP A 119 7.71 4.43 4.44
CA TRP A 119 7.95 3.18 5.14
C TRP A 119 9.43 3.00 5.48
N ARG A 120 9.70 2.54 6.70
CA ARG A 120 11.04 2.10 7.14
C ARG A 120 10.97 0.72 7.75
N PRO A 121 11.98 -0.13 7.51
CA PRO A 121 12.03 -1.47 8.07
C PRO A 121 12.34 -1.41 9.57
N THR A 122 11.37 -1.78 10.41
CA THR A 122 11.57 -1.91 11.86
C THR A 122 11.82 -3.36 12.28
N ALA A 123 12.23 -3.56 13.52
CA ALA A 123 12.38 -4.91 14.09
C ALA A 123 11.05 -5.67 14.08
N SER A 124 9.94 -4.99 14.37
CA SER A 124 8.60 -5.61 14.42
C SER A 124 8.00 -5.87 13.04
N THR A 125 8.19 -4.97 12.09
CA THR A 125 7.52 -5.04 10.77
C THR A 125 8.32 -5.81 9.72
N TYR A 126 9.64 -5.83 9.82
CA TYR A 126 10.50 -6.45 8.81
C TYR A 126 11.64 -7.30 9.38
N TRP A 127 12.58 -6.70 10.12
CA TRP A 127 13.82 -7.38 10.51
C TRP A 127 13.60 -8.61 11.40
N GLY A 128 12.59 -8.56 12.27
CA GLY A 128 12.22 -9.71 13.12
C GLY A 128 11.49 -10.82 12.35
N ARG A 129 10.95 -10.54 11.16
CA ARG A 129 10.20 -11.50 10.35
C ARG A 129 11.09 -12.23 9.33
N VAL A 130 12.10 -11.58 8.78
CA VAL A 130 13.06 -12.21 7.86
C VAL A 130 13.97 -13.20 8.59
N ASN A 131 14.56 -14.13 7.86
CA ASN A 131 15.53 -15.05 8.47
C ASN A 131 16.85 -14.32 8.78
N LYS A 132 17.62 -14.87 9.71
CA LYS A 132 18.91 -14.30 10.16
C LYS A 132 19.91 -14.10 9.01
N GLY A 133 20.00 -15.09 8.11
CA GLY A 133 20.92 -15.02 6.96
C GLY A 133 20.59 -13.87 6.02
N HIS A 134 19.28 -13.61 5.79
CA HIS A 134 18.84 -12.48 5.00
C HIS A 134 19.20 -11.14 5.67
N ALA A 135 18.92 -10.99 6.98
CA ALA A 135 19.25 -9.76 7.71
C ALA A 135 20.78 -9.47 7.67
N VAL A 136 21.62 -10.48 7.86
CA VAL A 136 23.08 -10.35 7.77
C VAL A 136 23.54 -10.03 6.34
N SER A 137 22.89 -10.64 5.32
CA SER A 137 23.20 -10.32 3.92
C SER A 137 22.86 -8.88 3.57
N MET A 138 21.72 -8.37 4.07
CA MET A 138 21.32 -6.96 3.88
C MET A 138 22.25 -6.01 4.66
N ALA A 139 22.65 -6.37 5.89
CA ALA A 139 23.66 -5.62 6.65
C ALA A 139 24.96 -5.46 5.85
N ARG A 140 25.42 -6.55 5.22
CA ARG A 140 26.63 -6.54 4.38
C ARG A 140 26.51 -5.60 3.19
N LYS A 141 25.37 -5.65 2.51
CA LYS A 141 25.13 -4.83 1.30
C LYS A 141 24.98 -3.33 1.60
N LEU A 142 24.35 -2.99 2.72
CA LEU A 142 23.90 -1.64 2.98
C LEU A 142 24.74 -0.88 4.01
N VAL A 143 25.39 -1.61 4.94
CA VAL A 143 26.21 -1.00 6.00
C VAL A 143 27.70 -1.35 5.82
N GLY A 144 28.00 -2.59 5.47
CA GLY A 144 29.37 -3.04 5.19
C GLY A 144 29.71 -4.42 5.79
N ASP A 145 30.84 -4.98 5.36
CA ASP A 145 31.27 -6.33 5.72
C ASP A 145 31.57 -6.47 7.22
N ASP A 146 32.31 -5.53 7.80
CA ASP A 146 32.71 -5.57 9.22
C ASP A 146 31.47 -5.55 10.13
N TYR A 147 30.51 -4.69 9.83
CA TYR A 147 29.23 -4.63 10.56
C TYR A 147 28.46 -5.94 10.46
N ALA A 148 28.39 -6.52 9.26
CA ALA A 148 27.67 -7.77 9.04
C ALA A 148 28.34 -8.95 9.74
N GLU A 149 29.68 -9.00 9.77
CA GLU A 149 30.44 -10.06 10.44
C GLU A 149 30.26 -10.02 11.96
N GLU A 150 30.34 -8.84 12.56
CA GLU A 150 30.06 -8.64 13.97
C GLU A 150 28.64 -9.15 14.33
N ARG A 151 27.61 -8.72 13.57
CA ARG A 151 26.21 -9.09 13.79
C ARG A 151 25.89 -10.55 13.50
N SER A 152 26.68 -11.20 12.62
CA SER A 152 26.47 -12.61 12.29
C SER A 152 26.49 -13.55 13.49
N ARG A 153 27.17 -13.17 14.57
CA ARG A 153 27.33 -13.95 15.82
C ARG A 153 26.19 -13.69 16.83
N GLU A 154 25.42 -12.64 16.64
CA GLU A 154 24.33 -12.25 17.55
C GLU A 154 23.07 -13.08 17.38
N ARG A 155 22.14 -12.95 18.34
CA ARG A 155 20.81 -13.54 18.23
C ARG A 155 19.97 -12.76 17.23
N LYS A 156 19.00 -13.43 16.60
CA LYS A 156 18.12 -12.82 15.58
C LYS A 156 17.45 -11.52 16.08
N GLY A 157 16.99 -11.48 17.32
CA GLY A 157 16.37 -10.31 17.91
C GLY A 157 17.31 -9.11 18.02
N ASP A 158 18.57 -9.37 18.41
CA ASP A 158 19.59 -8.32 18.55
C ASP A 158 19.97 -7.74 17.18
N ILE A 159 20.07 -8.62 16.17
CA ILE A 159 20.30 -8.19 14.77
C ILE A 159 19.13 -7.34 14.29
N ALA A 160 17.88 -7.76 14.55
CA ALA A 160 16.70 -7.01 14.13
C ALA A 160 16.71 -5.59 14.73
N ALA A 161 17.00 -5.47 16.02
CA ALA A 161 17.08 -4.17 16.69
C ALA A 161 18.28 -3.33 16.20
N ALA A 162 19.41 -3.96 15.88
CA ALA A 162 20.58 -3.28 15.33
C ALA A 162 20.30 -2.73 13.93
N MET A 163 19.64 -3.53 13.09
CA MET A 163 19.25 -3.12 11.72
C MET A 163 18.24 -1.97 11.76
N GLU A 164 17.25 -2.02 12.66
CA GLU A 164 16.32 -0.90 12.83
C GLU A 164 17.05 0.41 13.15
N ARG A 165 18.01 0.38 14.10
CA ARG A 165 18.82 1.56 14.43
C ARG A 165 19.69 2.05 13.27
N ALA A 166 20.18 1.16 12.43
CA ALA A 166 21.01 1.53 11.28
C ALA A 166 20.20 2.22 10.16
N PHE A 167 18.86 2.05 10.16
CA PHE A 167 17.94 2.63 9.16
C PHE A 167 16.89 3.59 9.76
N ALA A 168 17.07 3.99 11.01
CA ALA A 168 16.20 4.95 11.70
C ALA A 168 16.30 6.37 11.15
#